data_e5be6786e9a600d726ffd9ee0e491e3b
#
_entry.id   e5be6786e9a600d726ffd9ee0e491e3b
#
_cell.length_a   1.000
_cell.length_b   1.000
_cell.length_c   1.000
_cell.angle_alpha   90.00
_cell.angle_beta   90.00
_cell.angle_gamma   90.00
#
_symmetry.space_group_name_H-M   'P 1'
#
loop_
_entity.id
_entity.type
_entity.pdbx_description
1 polymer ?
#
loop_
_entity_poly.entity_id
_entity_poly.type
_entity_poly.pdbx_seq_one_letter_code
_entity_poly.pdbx_strand_id
1 'polypeptide(L)'
;MGGSVRDAVLGRLSTGDLDFTTDARPEQVQELLRGWAEAIWDTGIEFGTISAVRAGIQIEITTFRADSYDRVSRNPQVRFGDRLEDDLVRRDFSMNAMAVKIGADGSQEFIDPLGGMDALLAGVIDTPAAPEDSFNDDPLRMLRGVRFVSQLGFSLSPRVFAATVEMAGQIERITVERIAAELDKLIVGEHAVEGVETLCETGLAELIIPEIPGMKLAIDEHHQHKDVYTHSLTVLAQAMDLEDGDPDLVLRWAAILHDIGKPATRRHEPNGGVSFHHHEVVGAKMVRKRLRALKYPKAVIEDVANLVFLHLRFHGYADNQWTDSAVRRYVTDAGPLLPRLHKLVRADCTTRNKRRARKLQQNYDNLEQRIARIAEQEDLAKVRPDLDGNTIMELLDLPPGPMVGKAWRYLKELRLDRGPMSREEAEESLRQWWAAEQQS
;
A
#
# COMPACT_ATOMS: atom_id res chain seq x y z
N MET A 1 2.73 -9.79 -26.35
CA MET A 1 1.49 -10.55 -26.14
C MET A 1 0.92 -10.21 -24.77
N GLY A 2 -0.36 -10.47 -24.51
CA GLY A 2 -0.92 -10.32 -23.17
C GLY A 2 -1.03 -8.87 -22.70
N GLY A 3 -0.52 -8.61 -21.51
CA GLY A 3 -0.54 -7.25 -20.90
C GLY A 3 0.07 -6.20 -21.79
N SER A 4 1.18 -6.47 -22.46
CA SER A 4 1.84 -5.55 -23.36
C SER A 4 0.95 -5.14 -24.54
N VAL A 5 0.13 -6.07 -25.10
CA VAL A 5 -0.81 -5.74 -26.18
C VAL A 5 -1.99 -4.94 -25.64
N ARG A 6 -2.57 -5.34 -24.52
CA ARG A 6 -3.62 -4.57 -23.83
C ARG A 6 -3.18 -3.14 -23.56
N ASP A 7 -2.01 -2.97 -22.99
CA ASP A 7 -1.51 -1.65 -22.58
C ASP A 7 -1.14 -0.79 -23.79
N ALA A 8 -0.68 -1.42 -24.90
CA ALA A 8 -0.51 -0.73 -26.18
C ALA A 8 -1.83 -0.20 -26.74
N VAL A 9 -2.90 -1.01 -26.72
CA VAL A 9 -4.24 -0.60 -27.17
C VAL A 9 -4.80 0.53 -26.31
N LEU A 10 -4.55 0.50 -24.99
CA LEU A 10 -4.96 1.55 -24.05
C LEU A 10 -4.07 2.82 -24.12
N GLY A 11 -3.00 2.83 -24.94
CA GLY A 11 -2.04 3.93 -24.97
C GLY A 11 -1.19 4.05 -23.70
N ARG A 12 -1.11 2.98 -22.91
CA ARG A 12 -0.39 2.90 -21.62
C ARG A 12 0.89 2.06 -21.69
N LEU A 13 1.32 1.65 -22.90
CA LEU A 13 2.49 0.79 -23.07
C LEU A 13 3.74 1.47 -22.51
N SER A 14 4.31 0.87 -21.47
CA SER A 14 5.63 1.21 -20.98
C SER A 14 6.69 0.59 -21.91
N THR A 15 7.67 1.35 -22.34
CA THR A 15 8.79 0.86 -23.16
C THR A 15 9.76 -0.02 -22.36
N GLY A 16 9.54 -0.21 -21.07
CA GLY A 16 10.46 -0.90 -20.16
C GLY A 16 10.25 -2.40 -20.03
N ASP A 17 9.08 -2.94 -20.43
CA ASP A 17 8.73 -4.36 -20.20
C ASP A 17 7.85 -4.89 -21.34
N LEU A 18 8.39 -5.83 -22.13
CA LEU A 18 7.70 -6.39 -23.29
C LEU A 18 7.58 -7.91 -23.18
N ASP A 19 6.33 -8.40 -23.21
CA ASP A 19 6.01 -9.81 -23.18
C ASP A 19 5.90 -10.37 -24.61
N PHE A 20 6.73 -11.38 -24.90
CA PHE A 20 6.65 -12.17 -26.12
C PHE A 20 6.25 -13.61 -25.82
N THR A 21 5.73 -14.27 -26.84
CA THR A 21 5.48 -15.71 -26.78
C THR A 21 5.89 -16.35 -28.11
N THR A 22 6.32 -17.62 -28.07
CA THR A 22 6.90 -18.33 -29.20
C THR A 22 6.65 -19.85 -29.10
N ASP A 23 6.73 -20.54 -30.22
CA ASP A 23 6.80 -22.01 -30.27
C ASP A 23 8.20 -22.56 -30.00
N ALA A 24 9.23 -21.70 -30.00
CA ALA A 24 10.60 -22.10 -29.68
C ALA A 24 10.70 -22.54 -28.20
N ARG A 25 11.45 -23.61 -27.96
CA ARG A 25 11.72 -24.11 -26.60
C ARG A 25 12.68 -23.16 -25.85
N PRO A 26 12.64 -23.14 -24.51
CA PRO A 26 13.46 -22.20 -23.72
C PRO A 26 14.95 -22.23 -24.06
N GLU A 27 15.50 -23.41 -24.31
CA GLU A 27 16.91 -23.57 -24.68
C GLU A 27 17.22 -22.96 -26.04
N GLN A 28 16.31 -23.05 -26.99
CA GLN A 28 16.43 -22.41 -28.31
C GLN A 28 16.34 -20.89 -28.16
N VAL A 29 15.44 -20.39 -27.32
CA VAL A 29 15.33 -18.94 -27.02
C VAL A 29 16.62 -18.43 -26.40
N GLN A 30 17.20 -19.14 -25.44
CA GLN A 30 18.49 -18.77 -24.84
C GLN A 30 19.60 -18.71 -25.89
N GLU A 31 19.66 -19.67 -26.82
CA GLU A 31 20.67 -19.69 -27.87
C GLU A 31 20.52 -18.54 -28.85
N LEU A 32 19.29 -18.21 -29.25
CA LEU A 32 18.98 -17.06 -30.13
C LEU A 32 19.32 -15.72 -29.48
N LEU A 33 19.20 -15.61 -28.17
CA LEU A 33 19.50 -14.38 -27.43
C LEU A 33 21.00 -14.18 -27.15
N ARG A 34 21.83 -15.25 -27.27
CA ARG A 34 23.28 -15.14 -27.10
C ARG A 34 23.89 -14.19 -28.11
N GLY A 35 24.67 -13.23 -27.63
CA GLY A 35 25.32 -12.21 -28.44
C GLY A 35 24.38 -11.10 -28.95
N TRP A 36 23.07 -11.24 -28.72
CA TRP A 36 22.09 -10.20 -28.98
C TRP A 36 21.70 -9.42 -27.71
N ALA A 37 21.45 -10.11 -26.62
CA ALA A 37 21.09 -9.51 -25.32
C ALA A 37 22.33 -9.13 -24.49
N GLU A 38 22.22 -8.07 -23.69
CA GLU A 38 23.24 -7.65 -22.72
C GLU A 38 23.28 -8.54 -21.49
N ALA A 39 22.12 -9.05 -21.08
CA ALA A 39 21.96 -10.03 -20.01
C ALA A 39 20.79 -10.96 -20.31
N ILE A 40 20.88 -12.21 -19.84
CA ILE A 40 19.85 -13.24 -19.98
C ILE A 40 19.66 -13.90 -18.61
N TRP A 41 18.41 -14.09 -18.20
CA TRP A 41 18.04 -14.81 -17.00
C TRP A 41 17.14 -16.00 -17.33
N ASP A 42 17.36 -17.11 -16.66
CA ASP A 42 16.62 -18.36 -16.80
C ASP A 42 15.77 -18.72 -15.57
N THR A 43 15.56 -17.76 -14.67
CA THR A 43 14.82 -17.95 -13.42
C THR A 43 13.40 -18.52 -13.63
N GLY A 44 12.83 -18.32 -14.82
CA GLY A 44 11.52 -18.82 -15.22
C GLY A 44 11.56 -20.04 -16.18
N ILE A 45 12.72 -20.64 -16.42
CA ILE A 45 12.89 -21.69 -17.45
C ILE A 45 11.99 -22.91 -17.20
N GLU A 46 11.77 -23.28 -15.94
CA GLU A 46 10.85 -24.38 -15.57
C GLU A 46 9.41 -24.09 -16.00
N PHE A 47 9.07 -22.82 -16.16
CA PHE A 47 7.77 -22.35 -16.64
C PHE A 47 7.79 -21.94 -18.12
N GLY A 48 8.90 -22.17 -18.82
CA GLY A 48 9.06 -21.84 -20.22
C GLY A 48 9.42 -20.40 -20.52
N THR A 49 9.79 -19.59 -19.52
CA THR A 49 10.10 -18.16 -19.69
C THR A 49 11.59 -17.89 -19.61
N ILE A 50 12.11 -17.15 -20.58
CA ILE A 50 13.45 -16.60 -20.60
C ILE A 50 13.33 -15.08 -20.59
N SER A 51 13.99 -14.44 -19.66
CA SER A 51 14.05 -12.97 -19.57
C SER A 51 15.39 -12.47 -20.11
N ALA A 52 15.37 -11.32 -20.79
CA ALA A 52 16.59 -10.71 -21.31
C ALA A 52 16.48 -9.16 -21.27
N VAL A 53 17.63 -8.51 -21.34
CA VAL A 53 17.71 -7.04 -21.45
C VAL A 53 18.54 -6.65 -22.67
N ARG A 54 18.07 -5.62 -23.41
CA ARG A 54 18.83 -4.96 -24.46
C ARG A 54 18.47 -3.48 -24.53
N ALA A 55 19.47 -2.61 -24.57
CA ALA A 55 19.32 -1.15 -24.61
C ALA A 55 18.41 -0.61 -23.49
N GLY A 56 18.49 -1.21 -22.28
CA GLY A 56 17.65 -0.84 -21.13
C GLY A 56 16.20 -1.33 -21.20
N ILE A 57 15.80 -2.06 -22.25
CA ILE A 57 14.47 -2.64 -22.40
C ILE A 57 14.53 -4.09 -21.90
N GLN A 58 13.69 -4.42 -20.93
CA GLN A 58 13.49 -5.79 -20.49
C GLN A 58 12.47 -6.48 -21.38
N ILE A 59 12.78 -7.71 -21.78
CA ILE A 59 11.89 -8.57 -22.55
C ILE A 59 11.72 -9.90 -21.84
N GLU A 60 10.51 -10.41 -21.85
CA GLU A 60 10.19 -11.76 -21.41
C GLU A 60 9.67 -12.57 -22.58
N ILE A 61 10.29 -13.73 -22.84
CA ILE A 61 9.89 -14.62 -23.95
C ILE A 61 9.46 -15.94 -23.35
N THR A 62 8.17 -16.27 -23.48
CA THR A 62 7.56 -17.48 -22.94
C THR A 62 7.22 -18.44 -24.07
N THR A 63 7.65 -19.69 -23.98
CA THR A 63 7.22 -20.77 -24.88
C THR A 63 5.73 -21.04 -24.72
N PHE A 64 5.01 -21.26 -25.84
CA PHE A 64 3.59 -21.64 -25.79
C PHE A 64 3.38 -22.85 -24.87
N ARG A 65 2.35 -22.80 -24.07
CA ARG A 65 2.01 -23.88 -23.13
C ARG A 65 0.66 -24.47 -23.50
N ALA A 66 0.59 -25.79 -23.41
CA ALA A 66 -0.62 -26.58 -23.50
C ALA A 66 -0.77 -27.37 -22.19
N ASP A 67 -1.04 -26.68 -21.09
CA ASP A 67 -1.06 -27.32 -19.78
C ASP A 67 -2.24 -28.28 -19.63
N SER A 68 -1.97 -29.50 -19.19
CA SER A 68 -2.97 -30.37 -18.59
C SER A 68 -2.73 -30.33 -17.07
N TYR A 69 -3.63 -29.69 -16.33
CA TYR A 69 -3.56 -29.69 -14.87
C TYR A 69 -3.90 -31.08 -14.34
N ASP A 70 -2.94 -31.69 -13.68
CA ASP A 70 -3.22 -32.85 -12.82
C ASP A 70 -3.80 -32.30 -11.51
N ARG A 71 -5.08 -32.56 -11.23
CA ARG A 71 -5.85 -32.06 -10.09
C ARG A 71 -5.27 -32.42 -8.71
N VAL A 72 -4.17 -33.17 -8.66
CA VAL A 72 -3.60 -33.75 -7.43
C VAL A 72 -2.23 -33.14 -7.06
N SER A 73 -1.48 -32.54 -7.99
CA SER A 73 -0.12 -32.06 -7.72
C SER A 73 -0.08 -30.52 -7.59
N ARG A 74 0.63 -30.02 -6.58
CA ARG A 74 0.90 -28.57 -6.35
C ARG A 74 1.84 -27.96 -7.38
N ASN A 75 2.50 -28.77 -8.21
CA ASN A 75 3.38 -28.35 -9.30
C ASN A 75 2.70 -28.68 -10.62
N PRO A 76 2.25 -27.70 -11.40
CA PRO A 76 1.75 -27.95 -12.75
C PRO A 76 2.87 -28.56 -13.58
N GLN A 77 2.62 -29.71 -14.22
CA GLN A 77 3.52 -30.20 -15.25
C GLN A 77 3.34 -29.31 -16.49
N VAL A 78 4.30 -28.40 -16.68
CA VAL A 78 4.32 -27.54 -17.87
C VAL A 78 4.51 -28.43 -19.09
N ARG A 79 3.49 -28.50 -19.95
CA ARG A 79 3.63 -29.06 -21.30
C ARG A 79 3.74 -27.92 -22.29
N PHE A 80 4.83 -27.90 -23.01
CA PHE A 80 5.02 -26.91 -24.07
C PHE A 80 4.13 -27.27 -25.26
N GLY A 81 3.35 -26.26 -25.71
CA GLY A 81 2.50 -26.35 -26.89
C GLY A 81 3.22 -25.80 -28.15
N ASP A 82 2.58 -26.02 -29.29
CA ASP A 82 3.08 -25.50 -30.58
C ASP A 82 2.03 -24.54 -31.22
N ARG A 83 0.92 -24.29 -30.51
CA ARG A 83 -0.18 -23.45 -30.99
C ARG A 83 -0.42 -22.26 -30.06
N LEU A 84 -0.50 -21.08 -30.66
CA LEU A 84 -0.79 -19.85 -29.94
C LEU A 84 -2.19 -19.86 -29.28
N GLU A 85 -3.19 -20.44 -29.96
CA GLU A 85 -4.56 -20.48 -29.48
C GLU A 85 -4.66 -21.20 -28.12
N ASP A 86 -3.91 -22.30 -27.95
CA ASP A 86 -3.90 -23.06 -26.69
C ASP A 86 -3.31 -22.22 -25.55
N ASP A 87 -2.28 -21.41 -25.82
CA ASP A 87 -1.70 -20.49 -24.86
C ASP A 87 -2.65 -19.33 -24.51
N LEU A 88 -3.43 -18.83 -25.47
CA LEU A 88 -4.38 -17.75 -25.24
C LEU A 88 -5.57 -18.18 -24.36
N VAL A 89 -6.13 -19.36 -24.59
CA VAL A 89 -7.31 -19.89 -23.86
C VAL A 89 -7.01 -20.05 -22.36
N ARG A 90 -5.79 -20.42 -21.98
CA ARG A 90 -5.41 -20.65 -20.58
C ARG A 90 -5.06 -19.37 -19.82
N ARG A 91 -5.05 -18.20 -20.46
CA ARG A 91 -4.77 -16.93 -19.79
C ARG A 91 -5.86 -16.57 -18.79
N ASP A 92 -5.49 -15.64 -17.88
CA ASP A 92 -6.38 -15.23 -16.79
C ASP A 92 -7.66 -14.55 -17.29
N PHE A 93 -7.52 -13.56 -18.20
CA PHE A 93 -8.64 -12.76 -18.69
C PHE A 93 -8.56 -12.56 -20.22
N SER A 94 -9.71 -12.45 -20.88
CA SER A 94 -9.82 -12.27 -22.33
C SER A 94 -9.04 -11.04 -22.81
N MET A 95 -9.09 -9.92 -22.07
CA MET A 95 -8.34 -8.71 -22.39
C MET A 95 -6.80 -8.90 -22.35
N ASN A 96 -6.31 -9.98 -21.77
CA ASN A 96 -4.91 -10.39 -21.74
C ASN A 96 -4.63 -11.57 -22.69
N ALA A 97 -5.65 -12.03 -23.41
CA ALA A 97 -5.56 -13.16 -24.34
C ALA A 97 -5.50 -12.69 -25.81
N MET A 98 -4.79 -11.58 -26.04
CA MET A 98 -4.53 -11.00 -27.35
C MET A 98 -3.04 -11.06 -27.69
N ALA A 99 -2.72 -11.15 -28.98
CA ALA A 99 -1.34 -11.15 -29.46
C ALA A 99 -1.19 -10.30 -30.72
N VAL A 100 0.04 -9.86 -30.98
CA VAL A 100 0.46 -9.34 -32.29
C VAL A 100 1.56 -10.26 -32.79
N LYS A 101 1.32 -10.92 -33.91
CA LYS A 101 2.31 -11.72 -34.62
C LYS A 101 3.20 -10.81 -35.44
N ILE A 102 4.49 -10.98 -35.32
CA ILE A 102 5.51 -10.20 -36.05
C ILE A 102 6.15 -11.12 -37.06
N GLY A 103 5.99 -10.82 -38.36
CA GLY A 103 6.62 -11.54 -39.45
C GLY A 103 8.09 -11.17 -39.61
N ALA A 104 8.85 -12.03 -40.26
CA ALA A 104 10.27 -11.79 -40.57
C ALA A 104 10.49 -10.57 -41.46
N ASP A 105 9.49 -10.17 -42.23
CA ASP A 105 9.45 -8.97 -43.10
C ASP A 105 9.01 -7.71 -42.32
N GLY A 106 8.77 -7.82 -41.01
CA GLY A 106 8.26 -6.71 -40.18
C GLY A 106 6.73 -6.53 -40.28
N SER A 107 6.01 -7.40 -40.99
CA SER A 107 4.54 -7.39 -41.00
C SER A 107 3.97 -7.65 -39.62
N GLN A 108 2.81 -7.07 -39.33
CA GLN A 108 2.13 -7.23 -38.03
C GLN A 108 0.72 -7.72 -38.29
N GLU A 109 0.32 -8.77 -37.57
CA GLU A 109 -1.02 -9.33 -37.61
C GLU A 109 -1.59 -9.36 -36.17
N PHE A 110 -2.71 -8.68 -35.96
CA PHE A 110 -3.43 -8.74 -34.67
C PHE A 110 -4.21 -10.02 -34.56
N ILE A 111 -4.10 -10.73 -33.44
CA ILE A 111 -4.71 -12.02 -33.17
C ILE A 111 -5.52 -11.92 -31.87
N ASP A 112 -6.84 -12.06 -32.00
CA ASP A 112 -7.79 -12.00 -30.90
C ASP A 112 -8.95 -13.01 -31.10
N PRO A 113 -8.69 -14.31 -30.92
CA PRO A 113 -9.72 -15.34 -31.14
C PRO A 113 -10.75 -15.40 -29.99
N LEU A 114 -10.53 -14.70 -28.88
CA LEU A 114 -11.30 -14.82 -27.64
C LEU A 114 -12.05 -13.54 -27.26
N GLY A 115 -12.14 -12.57 -28.19
CA GLY A 115 -12.88 -11.33 -27.98
C GLY A 115 -12.27 -10.40 -26.90
N GLY A 116 -10.96 -10.43 -26.77
CA GLY A 116 -10.24 -9.59 -25.81
C GLY A 116 -10.39 -8.10 -26.09
N MET A 117 -10.43 -7.70 -27.38
CA MET A 117 -10.67 -6.33 -27.80
C MET A 117 -12.08 -5.85 -27.41
N ASP A 118 -13.09 -6.69 -27.65
CA ASP A 118 -14.47 -6.33 -27.29
C ASP A 118 -14.63 -6.19 -25.78
N ALA A 119 -14.04 -7.10 -24.98
CA ALA A 119 -14.00 -7.00 -23.52
C ALA A 119 -13.29 -5.72 -23.05
N LEU A 120 -12.17 -5.36 -23.69
CA LEU A 120 -11.40 -4.15 -23.39
C LEU A 120 -12.22 -2.88 -23.70
N LEU A 121 -12.86 -2.81 -24.85
CA LEU A 121 -13.70 -1.67 -25.25
C LEU A 121 -14.95 -1.53 -24.39
N ALA A 122 -15.50 -2.65 -23.91
CA ALA A 122 -16.64 -2.67 -23.00
C ALA A 122 -16.26 -2.35 -21.54
N GLY A 123 -14.97 -2.30 -21.20
CA GLY A 123 -14.49 -2.14 -19.83
C GLY A 123 -14.86 -3.32 -18.93
N VAL A 124 -14.84 -4.55 -19.47
CA VAL A 124 -15.27 -5.77 -18.78
C VAL A 124 -14.10 -6.74 -18.60
N ILE A 125 -13.93 -7.23 -17.37
CA ILE A 125 -12.97 -8.26 -17.03
C ILE A 125 -13.67 -9.61 -17.07
N ASP A 126 -13.39 -10.39 -18.11
CA ASP A 126 -13.96 -11.72 -18.31
C ASP A 126 -12.89 -12.76 -18.63
N THR A 127 -13.15 -14.02 -18.30
CA THR A 127 -12.22 -15.13 -18.55
C THR A 127 -12.41 -15.69 -19.96
N PRO A 128 -11.34 -16.20 -20.63
CA PRO A 128 -11.45 -16.85 -21.94
C PRO A 128 -12.39 -18.06 -21.95
N ALA A 129 -12.32 -18.85 -20.87
CA ALA A 129 -13.16 -20.06 -20.68
C ALA A 129 -14.07 -19.88 -19.45
N ALA A 130 -14.59 -20.98 -18.88
CA ALA A 130 -15.37 -20.95 -17.65
C ALA A 130 -14.52 -20.38 -16.49
N PRO A 131 -15.04 -19.41 -15.74
CA PRO A 131 -14.29 -18.83 -14.61
C PRO A 131 -13.91 -19.87 -13.56
N GLU A 132 -14.76 -20.86 -13.33
CA GLU A 132 -14.56 -21.92 -12.36
C GLU A 132 -13.33 -22.77 -12.70
N ASP A 133 -13.14 -23.10 -13.96
CA ASP A 133 -11.95 -23.83 -14.44
C ASP A 133 -10.69 -22.96 -14.25
N SER A 134 -10.77 -21.71 -14.69
CA SER A 134 -9.68 -20.74 -14.56
C SER A 134 -9.23 -20.54 -13.11
N PHE A 135 -10.17 -20.45 -12.17
CA PHE A 135 -9.87 -20.24 -10.74
C PHE A 135 -9.45 -21.52 -10.03
N ASN A 136 -9.89 -22.68 -10.47
CA ASN A 136 -9.37 -23.97 -10.01
C ASN A 136 -7.89 -24.14 -10.38
N ASP A 137 -7.50 -23.67 -11.56
CA ASP A 137 -6.11 -23.70 -12.04
C ASP A 137 -5.21 -22.78 -11.19
N ASP A 138 -5.56 -21.52 -11.03
CA ASP A 138 -4.87 -20.58 -10.16
C ASP A 138 -5.87 -19.65 -9.45
N PRO A 139 -6.18 -19.93 -8.18
CA PRO A 139 -7.10 -19.10 -7.39
C PRO A 139 -6.67 -17.64 -7.26
N LEU A 140 -5.38 -17.32 -7.46
CA LEU A 140 -4.93 -15.92 -7.46
C LEU A 140 -5.59 -15.08 -8.55
N ARG A 141 -6.08 -15.72 -9.63
CA ARG A 141 -6.78 -15.03 -10.71
C ARG A 141 -8.02 -14.26 -10.22
N MET A 142 -8.68 -14.75 -9.16
CA MET A 142 -9.77 -14.01 -8.52
C MET A 142 -9.29 -12.64 -8.00
N LEU A 143 -8.21 -12.62 -7.24
CA LEU A 143 -7.62 -11.37 -6.71
C LEU A 143 -7.02 -10.52 -7.84
N ARG A 144 -6.44 -11.14 -8.89
CA ARG A 144 -5.98 -10.42 -10.09
C ARG A 144 -7.13 -9.71 -10.81
N GLY A 145 -8.31 -10.31 -10.88
CA GLY A 145 -9.53 -9.65 -11.41
C GLY A 145 -9.86 -8.39 -10.64
N VAL A 146 -9.92 -8.47 -9.32
CA VAL A 146 -10.16 -7.32 -8.43
C VAL A 146 -9.06 -6.25 -8.58
N ARG A 147 -7.80 -6.66 -8.70
CA ARG A 147 -6.71 -5.73 -9.00
C ARG A 147 -6.91 -5.01 -10.33
N PHE A 148 -7.38 -5.69 -11.37
CA PHE A 148 -7.64 -5.04 -12.65
C PHE A 148 -8.84 -4.06 -12.57
N VAL A 149 -9.84 -4.30 -11.72
CA VAL A 149 -10.84 -3.27 -11.39
C VAL A 149 -10.14 -2.01 -10.90
N SER A 150 -9.24 -2.15 -9.95
CA SER A 150 -8.48 -1.02 -9.40
C SER A 150 -7.55 -0.34 -10.41
N GLN A 151 -6.91 -1.09 -11.28
CA GLN A 151 -5.93 -0.52 -12.22
C GLN A 151 -6.54 0.11 -13.47
N LEU A 152 -7.65 -0.45 -13.95
CA LEU A 152 -8.23 -0.08 -15.24
C LEU A 152 -9.59 0.64 -15.12
N GLY A 153 -10.23 0.60 -13.95
CA GLY A 153 -11.60 1.10 -13.78
C GLY A 153 -12.66 0.23 -14.46
N PHE A 154 -12.33 -1.02 -14.75
CA PHE A 154 -13.23 -1.97 -15.40
C PHE A 154 -14.06 -2.73 -14.36
N SER A 155 -15.14 -3.38 -14.80
CA SER A 155 -15.99 -4.21 -13.94
C SER A 155 -15.77 -5.69 -14.22
N LEU A 156 -15.87 -6.53 -13.18
CA LEU A 156 -15.96 -7.98 -13.39
C LEU A 156 -17.24 -8.33 -14.15
N SER A 157 -17.15 -9.26 -15.11
CA SER A 157 -18.36 -9.80 -15.72
C SER A 157 -19.23 -10.49 -14.67
N PRO A 158 -20.58 -10.55 -14.84
CA PRO A 158 -21.46 -11.20 -13.86
C PRO A 158 -21.04 -12.65 -13.52
N ARG A 159 -20.56 -13.42 -14.51
CA ARG A 159 -20.11 -14.79 -14.30
C ARG A 159 -18.79 -14.87 -13.52
N VAL A 160 -17.84 -13.95 -13.81
CA VAL A 160 -16.57 -13.86 -13.08
C VAL A 160 -16.81 -13.42 -11.65
N PHE A 161 -17.69 -12.44 -11.42
CA PHE A 161 -18.08 -12.00 -10.09
C PHE A 161 -18.71 -13.14 -9.27
N ALA A 162 -19.71 -13.84 -9.85
CA ALA A 162 -20.39 -14.96 -9.18
C ALA A 162 -19.42 -16.09 -8.83
N ALA A 163 -18.56 -16.50 -9.76
CA ALA A 163 -17.55 -17.53 -9.52
C ALA A 163 -16.53 -17.09 -8.47
N THR A 164 -16.14 -15.80 -8.44
CA THR A 164 -15.24 -15.28 -7.40
C THR A 164 -15.87 -15.38 -6.01
N VAL A 165 -17.15 -15.02 -5.87
CA VAL A 165 -17.89 -15.16 -4.60
C VAL A 165 -17.97 -16.62 -4.16
N GLU A 166 -18.34 -17.53 -5.07
CA GLU A 166 -18.49 -18.96 -4.77
C GLU A 166 -17.16 -19.61 -4.40
N MET A 167 -16.08 -19.23 -5.06
CA MET A 167 -14.77 -19.86 -4.94
C MET A 167 -13.80 -19.09 -4.04
N ALA A 168 -14.20 -18.00 -3.41
CA ALA A 168 -13.32 -17.12 -2.61
C ALA A 168 -12.42 -17.90 -1.64
N GLY A 169 -12.95 -18.96 -0.98
CA GLY A 169 -12.20 -19.81 -0.07
C GLY A 169 -10.97 -20.49 -0.68
N GLN A 170 -10.91 -20.63 -2.01
CA GLN A 170 -9.74 -21.18 -2.69
C GLN A 170 -8.49 -20.30 -2.60
N ILE A 171 -8.64 -19.02 -2.25
CA ILE A 171 -7.51 -18.08 -2.09
C ILE A 171 -6.53 -18.56 -1.00
N GLU A 172 -7.00 -19.35 -0.04
CA GLU A 172 -6.15 -19.93 1.01
C GLU A 172 -5.08 -20.91 0.50
N ARG A 173 -5.21 -21.39 -0.75
CA ARG A 173 -4.19 -22.20 -1.42
C ARG A 173 -2.97 -21.37 -1.88
N ILE A 174 -3.13 -20.06 -1.95
CA ILE A 174 -2.12 -19.14 -2.47
C ILE A 174 -1.20 -18.67 -1.35
N THR A 175 0.09 -18.55 -1.65
CA THR A 175 1.05 -18.02 -0.68
C THR A 175 0.77 -16.55 -0.37
N VAL A 176 0.99 -16.15 0.87
CA VAL A 176 0.70 -14.79 1.33
C VAL A 176 1.53 -13.73 0.59
N GLU A 177 2.73 -14.09 0.11
CA GLU A 177 3.58 -13.21 -0.67
C GLU A 177 2.98 -12.88 -2.04
N ARG A 178 2.38 -13.89 -2.72
CA ARG A 178 1.66 -13.66 -3.98
C ARG A 178 0.42 -12.79 -3.77
N ILE A 179 -0.30 -13.02 -2.67
CA ILE A 179 -1.45 -12.19 -2.28
C ILE A 179 -1.01 -10.76 -2.02
N ALA A 180 0.04 -10.55 -1.22
CA ALA A 180 0.55 -9.21 -0.91
C ALA A 180 0.98 -8.45 -2.16
N ALA A 181 1.65 -9.11 -3.11
CA ALA A 181 2.05 -8.48 -4.37
C ALA A 181 0.86 -8.03 -5.24
N GLU A 182 -0.27 -8.74 -5.22
CA GLU A 182 -1.48 -8.31 -5.91
C GLU A 182 -2.20 -7.18 -5.14
N LEU A 183 -2.20 -7.22 -3.80
CA LEU A 183 -2.74 -6.15 -2.96
C LEU A 183 -1.98 -4.83 -3.14
N ASP A 184 -0.65 -4.86 -3.26
CA ASP A 184 0.15 -3.66 -3.52
C ASP A 184 -0.30 -2.99 -4.81
N LYS A 185 -0.41 -3.79 -5.89
CA LYS A 185 -0.89 -3.30 -7.19
C LYS A 185 -2.34 -2.81 -7.16
N LEU A 186 -3.18 -3.42 -6.31
CA LEU A 186 -4.56 -3.00 -6.10
C LEU A 186 -4.61 -1.64 -5.41
N ILE A 187 -3.88 -1.49 -4.30
CA ILE A 187 -3.90 -0.26 -3.49
C ILE A 187 -3.30 0.93 -4.23
N VAL A 188 -2.30 0.71 -5.09
CA VAL A 188 -1.71 1.78 -5.91
C VAL A 188 -2.43 1.99 -7.25
N GLY A 189 -3.50 1.29 -7.53
CA GLY A 189 -4.30 1.45 -8.74
C GLY A 189 -4.96 2.83 -8.84
N GLU A 190 -5.28 3.26 -10.04
CA GLU A 190 -5.96 4.53 -10.34
C GLU A 190 -7.39 4.56 -9.78
N HIS A 191 -8.04 3.39 -9.67
CA HIS A 191 -9.38 3.18 -9.14
C HIS A 191 -9.33 2.30 -7.87
N ALA A 192 -8.43 2.64 -6.94
CA ALA A 192 -8.20 1.82 -5.75
C ALA A 192 -9.45 1.71 -4.85
N VAL A 193 -10.33 2.71 -4.84
CA VAL A 193 -11.58 2.68 -4.08
C VAL A 193 -12.48 1.57 -4.59
N GLU A 194 -12.75 1.54 -5.89
CA GLU A 194 -13.57 0.51 -6.55
C GLU A 194 -12.95 -0.88 -6.40
N GLY A 195 -11.61 -0.95 -6.44
CA GLY A 195 -10.88 -2.18 -6.18
C GLY A 195 -11.10 -2.72 -4.76
N VAL A 196 -11.05 -1.86 -3.73
CA VAL A 196 -11.31 -2.23 -2.33
C VAL A 196 -12.79 -2.59 -2.12
N GLU A 197 -13.72 -1.87 -2.75
CA GLU A 197 -15.15 -2.21 -2.71
C GLU A 197 -15.38 -3.61 -3.30
N THR A 198 -14.84 -3.88 -4.50
CA THR A 198 -14.95 -5.20 -5.16
C THR A 198 -14.28 -6.31 -4.33
N LEU A 199 -13.15 -6.03 -3.68
CA LEU A 199 -12.49 -6.98 -2.78
C LEU A 199 -13.41 -7.40 -1.62
N CYS A 200 -14.18 -6.45 -1.08
CA CYS A 200 -15.16 -6.72 -0.02
C CYS A 200 -16.44 -7.39 -0.54
N GLU A 201 -16.93 -6.99 -1.73
CA GLU A 201 -18.17 -7.53 -2.31
C GLU A 201 -18.01 -8.99 -2.74
N THR A 202 -16.82 -9.37 -3.15
CA THR A 202 -16.51 -10.75 -3.57
C THR A 202 -16.20 -11.70 -2.40
N GLY A 203 -16.13 -11.21 -1.16
CA GLY A 203 -15.79 -12.04 0.00
C GLY A 203 -14.29 -12.33 0.14
N LEU A 204 -13.44 -11.86 -0.75
CA LEU A 204 -11.99 -12.06 -0.66
C LEU A 204 -11.40 -11.28 0.52
N ALA A 205 -11.94 -10.10 0.84
CA ALA A 205 -11.47 -9.29 1.94
C ALA A 205 -11.61 -9.99 3.29
N GLU A 206 -12.69 -10.73 3.51
CA GLU A 206 -12.95 -11.50 4.74
C GLU A 206 -11.85 -12.53 5.02
N LEU A 207 -11.24 -13.07 3.99
CA LEU A 207 -10.18 -14.09 4.08
C LEU A 207 -8.78 -13.48 4.15
N ILE A 208 -8.56 -12.36 3.47
CA ILE A 208 -7.23 -11.75 3.32
C ILE A 208 -6.99 -10.66 4.37
N ILE A 209 -7.93 -9.73 4.51
CA ILE A 209 -7.84 -8.56 5.40
C ILE A 209 -9.21 -8.24 6.02
N PRO A 210 -9.74 -9.14 6.87
CA PRO A 210 -11.10 -9.06 7.43
C PRO A 210 -11.36 -7.78 8.23
N GLU A 211 -10.31 -7.06 8.58
CA GLU A 211 -10.44 -5.79 9.28
C GLU A 211 -11.13 -4.72 8.41
N ILE A 212 -10.99 -4.74 7.09
CA ILE A 212 -11.63 -3.77 6.18
C ILE A 212 -13.15 -3.97 6.17
N PRO A 213 -13.70 -5.14 5.78
CA PRO A 213 -15.15 -5.36 5.88
C PRO A 213 -15.66 -5.28 7.34
N GLY A 214 -14.83 -5.59 8.34
CA GLY A 214 -15.14 -5.43 9.75
C GLY A 214 -15.43 -3.98 10.19
N MET A 215 -15.07 -2.98 9.37
CA MET A 215 -15.44 -1.58 9.59
C MET A 215 -16.86 -1.24 9.15
N LYS A 216 -17.58 -2.13 8.46
CA LYS A 216 -19.00 -2.00 8.15
C LYS A 216 -19.78 -2.15 9.46
N LEU A 217 -19.98 -1.04 10.16
CA LEU A 217 -20.77 -1.01 11.39
C LEU A 217 -22.24 -1.03 10.99
N ALA A 218 -23.04 -1.87 11.67
CA ALA A 218 -24.49 -1.80 11.55
C ALA A 218 -24.93 -0.36 11.81
N ILE A 219 -25.80 0.19 10.95
CA ILE A 219 -26.36 1.52 11.13
C ILE A 219 -27.02 1.54 12.50
N ASP A 220 -26.55 2.45 13.38
CA ASP A 220 -27.16 2.65 14.68
C ASP A 220 -28.60 3.12 14.47
N GLU A 221 -29.54 2.62 15.29
CA GLU A 221 -30.97 2.93 15.22
C GLU A 221 -31.27 4.45 15.25
N HIS A 222 -30.27 5.27 15.58
CA HIS A 222 -30.38 6.73 15.66
C HIS A 222 -29.71 7.50 14.51
N HIS A 223 -29.25 6.84 13.44
CA HIS A 223 -28.65 7.47 12.24
C HIS A 223 -27.52 8.50 12.50
N GLN A 224 -26.88 8.49 13.66
CA GLN A 224 -25.91 9.52 14.05
C GLN A 224 -24.45 9.19 13.73
N HIS A 225 -24.14 7.93 13.41
CA HIS A 225 -22.77 7.53 13.10
C HIS A 225 -22.59 7.23 11.62
N LYS A 226 -21.61 7.90 11.02
CA LYS A 226 -21.14 7.53 9.68
C LYS A 226 -20.58 6.12 9.74
N ASP A 227 -20.92 5.30 8.76
CA ASP A 227 -20.28 4.01 8.54
C ASP A 227 -18.77 4.22 8.40
N VAL A 228 -17.98 3.56 9.27
CA VAL A 228 -16.51 3.69 9.31
C VAL A 228 -15.89 3.21 8.02
N TYR A 229 -16.44 2.18 7.40
CA TYR A 229 -15.99 1.66 6.12
C TYR A 229 -16.13 2.70 4.99
N THR A 230 -17.32 3.26 4.80
CA THR A 230 -17.57 4.31 3.80
C THR A 230 -16.73 5.57 4.04
N HIS A 231 -16.52 5.92 5.32
CA HIS A 231 -15.62 7.00 5.68
C HIS A 231 -14.18 6.68 5.23
N SER A 232 -13.66 5.49 5.53
CA SER A 232 -12.29 5.09 5.16
C SER A 232 -12.07 5.05 3.64
N LEU A 233 -13.07 4.63 2.85
CA LEU A 233 -13.03 4.74 1.39
C LEU A 233 -12.97 6.20 0.92
N THR A 234 -13.74 7.08 1.55
CA THR A 234 -13.69 8.52 1.25
C THR A 234 -12.32 9.11 1.57
N VAL A 235 -11.71 8.70 2.69
CA VAL A 235 -10.36 9.13 3.07
C VAL A 235 -9.33 8.59 2.09
N LEU A 236 -9.48 7.36 1.61
CA LEU A 236 -8.60 6.80 0.56
C LEU A 236 -8.69 7.65 -0.72
N ALA A 237 -9.90 7.95 -1.22
CA ALA A 237 -10.08 8.81 -2.40
C ALA A 237 -9.42 10.18 -2.23
N GLN A 238 -9.67 10.85 -1.08
CA GLN A 238 -9.08 12.16 -0.79
C GLN A 238 -7.55 12.11 -0.62
N ALA A 239 -7.00 11.01 -0.11
CA ALA A 239 -5.56 10.81 0.00
C ALA A 239 -4.92 10.66 -1.39
N MET A 240 -5.57 9.94 -2.30
CA MET A 240 -5.16 9.83 -3.71
C MET A 240 -5.12 11.18 -4.41
N ASP A 241 -6.14 12.04 -4.19
CA ASP A 241 -6.19 13.40 -4.74
C ASP A 241 -5.06 14.33 -4.21
N LEU A 242 -4.45 13.99 -3.08
CA LEU A 242 -3.36 14.75 -2.45
C LEU A 242 -1.96 14.23 -2.81
N GLU A 243 -1.87 13.18 -3.62
CA GLU A 243 -0.57 12.65 -4.07
C GLU A 243 0.06 13.57 -5.12
N ASP A 244 1.37 13.80 -5.00
CA ASP A 244 2.17 14.57 -5.94
C ASP A 244 3.12 13.61 -6.68
N GLY A 245 2.69 13.03 -7.80
CA GLY A 245 3.50 12.09 -8.60
C GLY A 245 3.02 10.65 -8.48
N ASP A 246 3.95 9.71 -8.29
CA ASP A 246 3.63 8.28 -8.22
C ASP A 246 2.76 7.93 -7.01
N PRO A 247 1.87 6.92 -7.13
CA PRO A 247 1.03 6.46 -6.03
C PRO A 247 1.83 6.04 -4.79
N ASP A 248 1.46 6.54 -3.61
CA ASP A 248 2.13 6.26 -2.34
C ASP A 248 1.45 5.11 -1.59
N LEU A 249 2.03 3.90 -1.70
CA LEU A 249 1.52 2.69 -1.06
C LEU A 249 1.30 2.87 0.46
N VAL A 250 2.23 3.52 1.16
CA VAL A 250 2.17 3.70 2.62
C VAL A 250 1.04 4.65 2.99
N LEU A 251 0.89 5.77 2.26
CA LEU A 251 -0.20 6.72 2.47
C LEU A 251 -1.57 6.08 2.23
N ARG A 252 -1.73 5.35 1.13
CA ARG A 252 -2.99 4.70 0.77
C ARG A 252 -3.38 3.60 1.75
N TRP A 253 -2.43 2.76 2.20
CA TRP A 253 -2.68 1.81 3.29
C TRP A 253 -3.05 2.52 4.59
N ALA A 254 -2.37 3.59 4.95
CA ALA A 254 -2.73 4.35 6.14
C ALA A 254 -4.14 4.97 6.01
N ALA A 255 -4.51 5.48 4.84
CA ALA A 255 -5.82 6.08 4.58
C ALA A 255 -6.96 5.07 4.75
N ILE A 256 -6.84 3.86 4.18
CA ILE A 256 -7.90 2.85 4.33
C ILE A 256 -7.94 2.23 5.73
N LEU A 257 -6.82 2.20 6.46
CA LEU A 257 -6.70 1.53 7.75
C LEU A 257 -6.67 2.48 8.97
N HIS A 258 -6.76 3.83 8.79
CA HIS A 258 -6.60 4.77 9.92
C HIS A 258 -7.59 4.51 11.06
N ASP A 259 -8.79 4.14 10.72
CA ASP A 259 -9.91 3.90 11.64
C ASP A 259 -10.19 2.42 11.96
N ILE A 260 -9.30 1.52 11.56
CA ILE A 260 -9.43 0.06 11.74
C ILE A 260 -9.68 -0.37 13.21
N GLY A 261 -9.25 0.46 14.16
CA GLY A 261 -9.43 0.22 15.60
C GLY A 261 -10.83 0.58 16.12
N LYS A 262 -11.65 1.33 15.38
CA LYS A 262 -12.97 1.79 15.85
C LYS A 262 -13.92 0.65 16.21
N PRO A 263 -14.09 -0.42 15.41
CA PRO A 263 -14.97 -1.52 15.79
C PRO A 263 -14.60 -2.16 17.15
N ALA A 264 -13.30 -2.33 17.41
CA ALA A 264 -12.81 -2.96 18.64
C ALA A 264 -12.85 -2.04 19.87
N THR A 265 -12.97 -0.73 19.68
CA THR A 265 -12.99 0.26 20.77
C THR A 265 -14.36 0.91 20.97
N ARG A 266 -15.36 0.45 20.22
CA ARG A 266 -16.73 0.97 20.29
C ARG A 266 -17.31 0.80 21.70
N ARG A 267 -17.81 1.90 22.28
CA ARG A 267 -18.54 1.92 23.56
C ARG A 267 -19.81 2.73 23.45
N HIS A 268 -20.88 2.24 24.03
CA HIS A 268 -22.13 2.99 24.19
C HIS A 268 -22.03 3.84 25.45
N GLU A 269 -22.23 5.13 25.29
CA GLU A 269 -22.20 6.10 26.40
C GLU A 269 -23.56 6.18 27.09
N PRO A 270 -23.61 6.48 28.41
CA PRO A 270 -24.85 6.58 29.14
C PRO A 270 -25.87 7.60 28.60
N ASN A 271 -25.40 8.59 27.85
CA ASN A 271 -26.21 9.63 27.22
C ASN A 271 -26.73 9.26 25.82
N GLY A 272 -26.58 7.98 25.39
CA GLY A 272 -27.01 7.50 24.08
C GLY A 272 -26.04 7.75 22.94
N GLY A 273 -24.83 8.27 23.22
CA GLY A 273 -23.76 8.42 22.23
C GLY A 273 -22.90 7.16 22.07
N VAL A 274 -22.02 7.17 21.09
CA VAL A 274 -20.98 6.14 20.88
C VAL A 274 -19.61 6.82 20.90
N SER A 275 -18.65 6.22 21.59
CA SER A 275 -17.25 6.66 21.64
C SER A 275 -16.30 5.58 21.12
N PHE A 276 -15.12 5.99 20.69
CA PHE A 276 -14.06 5.13 20.13
C PHE A 276 -12.69 5.49 20.74
N HIS A 277 -12.63 5.61 22.06
CA HIS A 277 -11.41 6.03 22.74
C HIS A 277 -10.25 5.09 22.46
N HIS A 278 -9.07 5.69 22.14
CA HIS A 278 -7.82 5.00 21.85
C HIS A 278 -7.86 4.06 20.64
N HIS A 279 -8.75 4.32 19.65
CA HIS A 279 -8.79 3.53 18.43
C HIS A 279 -7.50 3.64 17.60
N GLU A 280 -6.78 4.77 17.69
CA GLU A 280 -5.48 4.97 17.07
C GLU A 280 -4.41 4.01 17.63
N VAL A 281 -4.43 3.76 18.94
CA VAL A 281 -3.50 2.83 19.61
C VAL A 281 -3.82 1.38 19.23
N VAL A 282 -5.10 1.03 19.29
CA VAL A 282 -5.60 -0.31 18.94
C VAL A 282 -5.40 -0.55 17.45
N GLY A 283 -5.76 0.41 16.61
CA GLY A 283 -5.59 0.36 15.15
C GLY A 283 -4.13 0.13 14.74
N ALA A 284 -3.19 0.87 15.30
CA ALA A 284 -1.77 0.66 15.04
C ALA A 284 -1.29 -0.76 15.38
N LYS A 285 -1.79 -1.35 16.46
CA LYS A 285 -1.49 -2.75 16.82
C LYS A 285 -2.11 -3.73 15.82
N MET A 286 -3.33 -3.48 15.37
CA MET A 286 -4.03 -4.30 14.38
C MET A 286 -3.30 -4.26 13.03
N VAL A 287 -2.89 -3.07 12.56
CA VAL A 287 -2.07 -2.89 11.36
C VAL A 287 -0.79 -3.71 11.42
N ARG A 288 -0.02 -3.58 12.52
CA ARG A 288 1.22 -4.36 12.69
C ARG A 288 0.97 -5.86 12.64
N LYS A 289 -0.12 -6.33 13.24
CA LYS A 289 -0.50 -7.76 13.23
C LYS A 289 -0.86 -8.21 11.82
N ARG A 290 -1.71 -7.47 11.11
CA ARG A 290 -2.22 -7.84 9.79
C ARG A 290 -1.12 -7.78 8.73
N LEU A 291 -0.40 -6.67 8.61
CA LEU A 291 0.64 -6.54 7.58
C LEU A 291 1.83 -7.49 7.81
N ARG A 292 2.11 -7.83 9.09
CA ARG A 292 3.08 -8.91 9.39
C ARG A 292 2.60 -10.28 8.94
N ALA A 293 1.32 -10.60 9.14
CA ALA A 293 0.72 -11.85 8.64
C ALA A 293 0.75 -11.93 7.11
N LEU A 294 0.62 -10.79 6.42
CA LEU A 294 0.77 -10.65 4.98
C LEU A 294 2.24 -10.53 4.53
N LYS A 295 3.19 -10.67 5.44
CA LYS A 295 4.65 -10.65 5.19
C LYS A 295 5.17 -9.38 4.53
N TYR A 296 4.55 -8.24 4.81
CA TYR A 296 5.08 -6.94 4.37
C TYR A 296 6.45 -6.64 4.97
N PRO A 297 7.29 -5.83 4.28
CA PRO A 297 8.55 -5.36 4.83
C PRO A 297 8.36 -4.58 6.14
N LYS A 298 9.28 -4.75 7.09
CA LYS A 298 9.20 -4.09 8.42
C LYS A 298 9.02 -2.57 8.31
N ALA A 299 9.71 -1.93 7.35
CA ALA A 299 9.58 -0.48 7.14
C ALA A 299 8.14 -0.09 6.81
N VAL A 300 7.49 -0.76 5.86
CA VAL A 300 6.10 -0.50 5.48
C VAL A 300 5.15 -0.71 6.67
N ILE A 301 5.34 -1.82 7.43
CA ILE A 301 4.52 -2.13 8.62
C ILE A 301 4.59 -0.99 9.64
N GLU A 302 5.80 -0.54 9.98
CA GLU A 302 5.97 0.50 10.99
C GLU A 302 5.52 1.88 10.49
N ASP A 303 5.77 2.21 9.23
CA ASP A 303 5.35 3.49 8.64
C ASP A 303 3.83 3.61 8.62
N VAL A 304 3.11 2.60 8.12
CA VAL A 304 1.63 2.59 8.13
C VAL A 304 1.09 2.63 9.56
N ALA A 305 1.63 1.80 10.46
CA ALA A 305 1.18 1.76 11.85
C ALA A 305 1.42 3.07 12.59
N ASN A 306 2.52 3.77 12.32
CA ASN A 306 2.82 5.06 12.92
C ASN A 306 1.91 6.16 12.37
N LEU A 307 1.58 6.16 11.08
CA LEU A 307 0.59 7.08 10.51
C LEU A 307 -0.79 6.87 11.16
N VAL A 308 -1.24 5.62 11.30
CA VAL A 308 -2.48 5.27 11.99
C VAL A 308 -2.45 5.71 13.46
N PHE A 309 -1.32 5.55 14.16
CA PHE A 309 -1.18 6.02 15.53
C PHE A 309 -1.25 7.54 15.66
N LEU A 310 -0.70 8.27 14.70
CA LEU A 310 -0.52 9.72 14.77
C LEU A 310 -1.71 10.52 14.19
N HIS A 311 -2.64 9.90 13.44
CA HIS A 311 -3.66 10.63 12.67
C HIS A 311 -4.54 11.54 13.53
N LEU A 312 -4.81 11.19 14.79
CA LEU A 312 -5.59 12.01 15.70
C LEU A 312 -4.82 13.20 16.33
N ARG A 313 -3.50 13.21 16.25
CA ARG A 313 -2.68 14.24 16.91
C ARG A 313 -3.04 15.65 16.49
N PHE A 314 -3.45 15.84 15.25
CA PHE A 314 -3.83 17.15 14.73
C PHE A 314 -5.12 17.72 15.35
N HIS A 315 -6.04 16.89 15.84
CA HIS A 315 -7.32 17.37 16.35
C HIS A 315 -7.18 18.41 17.48
N GLY A 316 -6.14 18.29 18.31
CA GLY A 316 -5.81 19.27 19.34
C GLY A 316 -5.36 20.64 18.82
N TYR A 317 -4.88 20.74 17.56
CA TYR A 317 -4.47 22.02 16.96
C TYR A 317 -5.65 22.90 16.59
N ALA A 318 -6.75 22.30 16.15
CA ALA A 318 -7.95 23.00 15.70
C ALA A 318 -8.64 23.78 16.83
N ASP A 319 -8.45 23.37 18.08
CA ASP A 319 -9.07 23.94 19.28
C ASP A 319 -8.26 25.09 19.93
N ASN A 320 -7.23 25.57 19.26
CA ASN A 320 -6.60 26.89 19.51
C ASN A 320 -5.41 26.98 20.48
N GLN A 321 -4.69 25.92 20.84
CA GLN A 321 -3.66 26.13 21.87
C GLN A 321 -2.37 25.32 21.75
N TRP A 322 -1.91 25.02 20.54
CA TRP A 322 -0.58 24.42 20.45
C TRP A 322 0.50 25.47 20.78
N THR A 323 1.36 25.15 21.75
CA THR A 323 2.61 25.86 21.99
C THR A 323 3.65 25.44 20.94
N ASP A 324 4.78 26.16 20.84
CA ASP A 324 5.89 25.73 19.98
C ASP A 324 6.45 24.37 20.44
N SER A 325 6.41 24.08 21.73
CA SER A 325 6.71 22.76 22.29
C SER A 325 5.83 21.66 21.68
N ALA A 326 4.51 21.87 21.59
CA ALA A 326 3.61 20.90 20.99
C ALA A 326 3.90 20.69 19.50
N VAL A 327 4.24 21.75 18.76
CA VAL A 327 4.64 21.66 17.35
C VAL A 327 5.95 20.87 17.20
N ARG A 328 6.96 21.14 18.03
CA ARG A 328 8.22 20.38 18.02
C ARG A 328 8.00 18.88 18.28
N ARG A 329 7.15 18.55 19.27
CA ARG A 329 6.77 17.16 19.56
C ARG A 329 6.06 16.50 18.38
N TYR A 330 5.11 17.18 17.77
CA TYR A 330 4.38 16.68 16.58
C TYR A 330 5.35 16.35 15.44
N VAL A 331 6.27 17.27 15.10
CA VAL A 331 7.27 17.05 14.04
C VAL A 331 8.24 15.93 14.40
N THR A 332 8.71 15.90 15.65
CA THR A 332 9.65 14.87 16.11
C THR A 332 9.01 13.47 16.11
N ASP A 333 7.76 13.35 16.53
CA ASP A 333 7.03 12.08 16.57
C ASP A 333 6.72 11.56 15.16
N ALA A 334 6.40 12.46 14.22
CA ALA A 334 6.16 12.12 12.83
C ALA A 334 7.45 11.79 12.07
N GLY A 335 8.56 12.49 12.39
CA GLY A 335 9.83 12.30 11.72
C GLY A 335 9.72 12.38 10.19
N PRO A 336 10.29 11.40 9.46
CA PRO A 336 10.24 11.37 7.99
C PRO A 336 8.83 11.15 7.43
N LEU A 337 7.87 10.74 8.25
CA LEU A 337 6.47 10.52 7.85
C LEU A 337 5.64 11.81 7.86
N LEU A 338 6.19 12.94 8.30
CA LEU A 338 5.46 14.21 8.44
C LEU A 338 4.69 14.61 7.16
N PRO A 339 5.28 14.55 5.95
CA PRO A 339 4.54 14.88 4.72
C PRO A 339 3.34 13.95 4.48
N ARG A 340 3.50 12.64 4.72
CA ARG A 340 2.41 11.66 4.62
C ARG A 340 1.34 11.88 5.67
N LEU A 341 1.75 12.21 6.91
CA LEU A 341 0.82 12.52 8.00
C LEU A 341 -0.04 13.75 7.68
N HIS A 342 0.56 14.80 7.10
CA HIS A 342 -0.21 15.99 6.66
C HIS A 342 -1.24 15.62 5.58
N LYS A 343 -0.87 14.81 4.57
CA LYS A 343 -1.81 14.33 3.56
C LYS A 343 -2.92 13.49 4.17
N LEU A 344 -2.59 12.55 5.08
CA LEU A 344 -3.57 11.70 5.76
C LEU A 344 -4.59 12.51 6.57
N VAL A 345 -4.14 13.45 7.41
CA VAL A 345 -5.06 14.26 8.25
C VAL A 345 -5.88 15.25 7.42
N ARG A 346 -5.37 15.75 6.29
CA ARG A 346 -6.14 16.55 5.33
C ARG A 346 -7.20 15.68 4.65
N ALA A 347 -6.86 14.46 4.26
CA ALA A 347 -7.77 13.50 3.65
C ALA A 347 -8.88 13.05 4.62
N ASP A 348 -8.60 12.93 5.91
CA ASP A 348 -9.59 12.58 6.95
C ASP A 348 -10.66 13.66 7.17
N CYS A 349 -10.48 14.84 6.60
CA CYS A 349 -11.47 15.91 6.66
C CYS A 349 -12.67 15.67 5.72
N THR A 350 -13.60 14.81 6.12
CA THR A 350 -14.77 14.40 5.30
C THR A 350 -16.06 15.17 5.61
N THR A 351 -15.97 16.35 6.24
CA THR A 351 -17.16 17.13 6.61
C THR A 351 -17.87 17.71 5.40
N ARG A 352 -19.21 17.53 5.31
CA ARG A 352 -20.06 18.14 4.27
C ARG A 352 -20.27 19.66 4.48
N ASN A 353 -19.95 20.18 5.66
CA ASN A 353 -20.06 21.62 5.95
C ASN A 353 -18.86 22.37 5.36
N LYS A 354 -19.09 23.05 4.23
CA LYS A 354 -18.06 23.80 3.50
C LYS A 354 -17.34 24.86 4.37
N ARG A 355 -18.03 25.49 5.32
CA ARG A 355 -17.41 26.46 6.23
C ARG A 355 -16.46 25.78 7.20
N ARG A 356 -16.86 24.63 7.75
CA ARG A 356 -16.02 23.82 8.64
C ARG A 356 -14.81 23.24 7.89
N ALA A 357 -15.02 22.72 6.68
CA ALA A 357 -13.93 22.22 5.82
C ALA A 357 -12.88 23.31 5.55
N ARG A 358 -13.32 24.53 5.15
CA ARG A 358 -12.41 25.68 4.92
C ARG A 358 -11.62 26.04 6.18
N LYS A 359 -12.29 26.08 7.34
CA LYS A 359 -11.62 26.39 8.61
C LYS A 359 -10.55 25.33 8.95
N LEU A 360 -10.85 24.05 8.74
CA LEU A 360 -9.89 22.98 8.95
C LEU A 360 -8.70 23.10 7.99
N GLN A 361 -8.92 23.34 6.70
CA GLN A 361 -7.82 23.55 5.74
C GLN A 361 -6.94 24.75 6.15
N GLN A 362 -7.53 25.86 6.56
CA GLN A 362 -6.77 27.01 7.09
C GLN A 362 -5.93 26.64 8.32
N ASN A 363 -6.45 25.80 9.21
CA ASN A 363 -5.69 25.32 10.38
C ASN A 363 -4.50 24.43 9.97
N TYR A 364 -4.65 23.59 8.94
CA TYR A 364 -3.55 22.81 8.39
C TYR A 364 -2.46 23.71 7.79
N ASP A 365 -2.87 24.70 6.95
CA ASP A 365 -1.95 25.64 6.34
C ASP A 365 -1.20 26.46 7.41
N ASN A 366 -1.89 26.90 8.44
CA ASN A 366 -1.28 27.60 9.58
C ASN A 366 -0.27 26.74 10.35
N LEU A 367 -0.58 25.46 10.56
CA LEU A 367 0.37 24.54 11.20
C LEU A 367 1.63 24.35 10.35
N GLU A 368 1.48 24.12 9.06
CA GLU A 368 2.63 23.94 8.15
C GLU A 368 3.50 25.21 8.09
N GLN A 369 2.89 26.40 7.99
CA GLN A 369 3.62 27.67 8.05
C GLN A 369 4.36 27.83 9.39
N ARG A 370 3.73 27.43 10.49
CA ARG A 370 4.35 27.51 11.81
C ARG A 370 5.51 26.54 11.95
N ILE A 371 5.37 25.30 11.43
CA ILE A 371 6.46 24.33 11.36
C ILE A 371 7.62 24.89 10.55
N ALA A 372 7.37 25.47 9.37
CA ALA A 372 8.40 26.08 8.54
C ALA A 372 9.13 27.21 9.27
N ARG A 373 8.40 28.10 9.94
CA ARG A 373 9.00 29.19 10.72
C ARG A 373 9.88 28.69 11.87
N ILE A 374 9.45 27.65 12.59
CA ILE A 374 10.26 27.08 13.67
C ILE A 374 11.50 26.36 13.07
N ALA A 375 11.33 25.67 11.93
CA ALA A 375 12.41 25.00 11.24
C ALA A 375 13.51 25.96 10.71
N GLU A 376 13.13 27.22 10.35
CA GLU A 376 14.10 28.27 9.99
C GLU A 376 14.94 28.71 11.18
N GLN A 377 14.42 28.62 12.40
CA GLN A 377 15.07 29.03 13.63
C GLN A 377 15.88 27.91 14.29
N GLU A 378 15.49 26.67 14.05
CA GLU A 378 16.05 25.48 14.67
C GLU A 378 15.93 24.25 13.77
N ASP A 379 16.91 23.34 13.83
CA ASP A 379 16.88 22.09 13.05
C ASP A 379 15.88 21.09 13.67
N LEU A 380 14.60 21.22 13.32
CA LEU A 380 13.53 20.34 13.82
C LEU A 380 13.71 18.88 13.41
N ALA A 381 14.39 18.61 12.29
CA ALA A 381 14.63 17.25 11.81
C ALA A 381 15.64 16.49 12.69
N LYS A 382 16.46 17.20 13.45
CA LYS A 382 17.51 16.65 14.28
C LYS A 382 17.46 17.17 15.71
N VAL A 383 16.26 17.24 16.30
CA VAL A 383 16.15 17.64 17.72
C VAL A 383 16.96 16.70 18.60
N ARG A 384 18.14 17.19 19.02
CA ARG A 384 19.06 16.54 19.94
C ARG A 384 19.20 17.41 21.18
N PRO A 385 19.54 16.83 22.33
CA PRO A 385 19.96 17.62 23.48
C PRO A 385 21.11 18.58 23.13
N ASP A 386 21.15 19.73 23.78
CA ASP A 386 22.20 20.73 23.58
C ASP A 386 23.57 20.28 24.15
N LEU A 387 23.59 19.19 24.95
CA LEU A 387 24.80 18.49 25.41
C LEU A 387 24.82 17.06 24.86
N ASP A 388 25.97 16.61 24.44
CA ASP A 388 26.20 15.22 24.03
C ASP A 388 26.48 14.28 25.22
N GLY A 389 26.51 12.97 24.95
CA GLY A 389 26.72 11.97 25.98
C GLY A 389 28.06 12.08 26.72
N ASN A 390 29.12 12.51 26.02
CA ASN A 390 30.46 12.70 26.65
C ASN A 390 30.44 13.87 27.60
N THR A 391 29.88 14.99 27.19
CA THR A 391 29.72 16.17 28.07
C THR A 391 28.86 15.84 29.30
N ILE A 392 27.80 15.04 29.15
CA ILE A 392 26.96 14.60 30.27
C ILE A 392 27.78 13.74 31.25
N MET A 393 28.59 12.80 30.76
CA MET A 393 29.45 11.96 31.58
C MET A 393 30.49 12.80 32.34
N GLU A 394 31.12 13.75 31.67
CA GLU A 394 32.10 14.65 32.29
C GLU A 394 31.49 15.55 33.39
N LEU A 395 30.33 16.14 33.11
CA LEU A 395 29.66 17.08 34.02
C LEU A 395 29.09 16.42 35.28
N LEU A 396 28.67 15.17 35.17
CA LEU A 396 28.05 14.42 36.26
C LEU A 396 28.97 13.38 36.92
N ASP A 397 30.20 13.26 36.44
CA ASP A 397 31.16 12.23 36.84
C ASP A 397 30.57 10.81 36.79
N LEU A 398 29.98 10.48 35.62
CA LEU A 398 29.28 9.21 35.39
C LEU A 398 30.05 8.32 34.39
N PRO A 399 30.12 7.01 34.65
CA PRO A 399 30.55 6.06 33.63
C PRO A 399 29.46 5.88 32.57
N PRO A 400 29.83 5.38 31.36
CA PRO A 400 28.83 5.00 30.33
C PRO A 400 27.78 4.04 30.90
N GLY A 401 26.50 4.37 30.78
CA GLY A 401 25.45 3.54 31.35
C GLY A 401 24.02 4.10 31.25
N PRO A 402 23.05 3.39 31.82
CA PRO A 402 21.63 3.77 31.75
C PRO A 402 21.30 5.17 32.27
N MET A 403 22.11 5.66 33.25
CA MET A 403 21.92 6.97 33.87
C MET A 403 22.26 8.11 32.89
N VAL A 404 23.32 7.95 32.09
CA VAL A 404 23.64 8.89 31.01
C VAL A 404 22.50 8.95 29.99
N GLY A 405 21.89 7.79 29.68
CA GLY A 405 20.69 7.72 28.81
C GLY A 405 19.48 8.41 29.45
N LYS A 406 19.33 8.40 30.79
CA LYS A 406 18.26 9.10 31.50
C LYS A 406 18.45 10.61 31.45
N ALA A 407 19.69 11.06 31.69
CA ALA A 407 20.11 12.47 31.61
C ALA A 407 19.91 13.01 30.17
N TRP A 408 20.35 12.24 29.19
CA TRP A 408 20.17 12.59 27.77
C TRP A 408 18.68 12.75 27.39
N ARG A 409 17.81 11.84 27.84
CA ARG A 409 16.38 11.95 27.64
C ARG A 409 15.78 13.18 28.33
N TYR A 410 16.19 13.48 29.56
CA TYR A 410 15.77 14.68 30.25
C TYR A 410 16.11 15.95 29.47
N LEU A 411 17.34 16.08 28.98
CA LEU A 411 17.76 17.22 28.17
C LEU A 411 17.01 17.29 26.82
N LYS A 412 16.69 16.15 26.22
CA LYS A 412 15.88 16.09 25.01
C LYS A 412 14.45 16.60 25.26
N GLU A 413 13.82 16.18 26.35
CA GLU A 413 12.51 16.68 26.74
C GLU A 413 12.54 18.18 27.00
N LEU A 414 13.56 18.66 27.69
CA LEU A 414 13.75 20.09 27.94
C LEU A 414 13.94 20.88 26.65
N ARG A 415 14.69 20.35 25.68
CA ARG A 415 14.84 20.93 24.36
C ARG A 415 13.54 21.01 23.58
N LEU A 416 12.70 19.97 23.66
CA LEU A 416 11.37 19.98 23.06
C LEU A 416 10.45 21.03 23.69
N ASP A 417 10.57 21.25 25.00
CA ASP A 417 9.74 22.18 25.74
C ASP A 417 10.15 23.64 25.53
N ARG A 418 11.43 23.94 25.64
CA ARG A 418 11.95 25.33 25.68
C ARG A 418 12.53 25.80 24.33
N GLY A 419 12.84 24.89 23.42
CA GLY A 419 13.62 25.17 22.21
C GLY A 419 15.13 25.12 22.46
N PRO A 420 15.96 25.68 21.55
CA PRO A 420 17.40 25.75 21.69
C PRO A 420 17.81 26.51 22.96
N MET A 421 18.78 25.95 23.68
CA MET A 421 19.35 26.55 24.86
C MET A 421 20.86 26.79 24.67
N SER A 422 21.41 27.78 25.38
CA SER A 422 22.86 27.90 25.44
C SER A 422 23.46 26.70 26.17
N ARG A 423 24.75 26.49 25.96
CA ARG A 423 25.48 25.40 26.65
C ARG A 423 25.39 25.57 28.17
N GLU A 424 25.54 26.80 28.65
CA GLU A 424 25.51 27.14 30.08
C GLU A 424 24.13 26.82 30.69
N GLU A 425 23.05 27.18 30.01
CA GLU A 425 21.65 26.88 30.44
C GLU A 425 21.37 25.38 30.48
N ALA A 426 21.89 24.62 29.51
CA ALA A 426 21.74 23.18 29.45
C ALA A 426 22.53 22.49 30.57
N GLU A 427 23.77 22.94 30.86
CA GLU A 427 24.61 22.44 31.96
C GLU A 427 23.99 22.72 33.34
N GLU A 428 23.45 23.92 33.55
CA GLU A 428 22.80 24.29 34.81
C GLU A 428 21.52 23.45 35.03
N SER A 429 20.69 23.31 33.98
CA SER A 429 19.50 22.48 34.05
C SER A 429 19.79 21.00 34.32
N LEU A 430 20.91 20.48 33.76
CA LEU A 430 21.38 19.12 33.99
C LEU A 430 21.83 18.92 35.44
N ARG A 431 22.58 19.87 36.02
CA ARG A 431 23.03 19.82 37.42
C ARG A 431 21.85 19.84 38.40
N GLN A 432 20.88 20.73 38.15
CA GLN A 432 19.64 20.81 38.97
C GLN A 432 18.85 19.51 38.93
N TRP A 433 18.65 18.93 37.73
CA TRP A 433 17.99 17.64 37.58
C TRP A 433 18.76 16.52 38.32
N TRP A 434 20.11 16.50 38.20
CA TRP A 434 20.91 15.47 38.83
C TRP A 434 20.86 15.55 40.37
N ALA A 435 20.88 16.74 40.92
CA ALA A 435 20.75 16.97 42.37
C ALA A 435 19.39 16.46 42.91
N ALA A 436 18.29 16.65 42.14
CA ALA A 436 16.98 16.12 42.47
C ALA A 436 16.90 14.59 42.38
N GLU A 437 17.52 14.00 41.37
CA GLU A 437 17.57 12.56 41.16
C GLU A 437 18.35 11.81 42.25
N GLN A 438 19.39 12.42 42.81
CA GLN A 438 20.16 11.83 43.93
C GLN A 438 19.43 11.86 45.26
N GLN A 439 18.37 12.67 45.37
CA GLN A 439 17.55 12.78 46.59
C GLN A 439 16.28 11.88 46.55
N SER A 440 16.02 11.25 45.40
CA SER A 440 14.89 10.38 45.16
C SER A 440 15.25 8.92 45.30
#